data_6c260c728d1dec6d9ba40b2ab4c602de
#
_entry.id   6c260c728d1dec6d9ba40b2ab4c602de
#
_cell.length_a   1.000
_cell.length_b   1.000
_cell.length_c   1.000
_cell.angle_alpha   90.00
_cell.angle_beta   90.00
_cell.angle_gamma   90.00
#
_symmetry.space_group_name_H-M   'P 1'
#
loop_
_entity.id
_entity.type
_entity.pdbx_description
1 polymer ?
#
loop_
_entity_poly.entity_id
_entity_poly.type
_entity_poly.pdbx_seq_one_letter_code
_entity_poly.pdbx_strand_id
1 'polypeptide(L)'
;MPEGWKRSNLLDIANYLNGLAMQKFRPADGENGLPVLKIKELRQGSCDASSELCSPSIKPEYIVHDGDVIFSWSGSLLVDLWCGGTCGLNQHLFKVTSEKYPKWFYYIWTAHHLARFIAIAADKATTMGHIKREELAKAEVVIPDTASMERIGGIMQPIYDLIISNRIENRKLSTVRDTILPQLMSGAIDVSDIQL
;
A
#
# COMPACT_ATOMS: atom_id res chain seq x y z
N MET A 1 -10.79 27.98 10.53
CA MET A 1 -10.18 27.42 9.31
C MET A 1 -9.54 28.59 8.58
N PRO A 2 -8.34 28.49 8.03
CA PRO A 2 -7.72 29.57 7.27
C PRO A 2 -8.58 30.01 6.08
N GLU A 3 -8.40 31.25 5.63
CA GLU A 3 -9.11 31.77 4.48
C GLU A 3 -8.71 31.00 3.21
N GLY A 4 -9.66 30.73 2.32
CA GLY A 4 -9.44 29.94 1.10
C GLY A 4 -9.40 28.42 1.27
N TRP A 5 -9.32 27.91 2.50
CA TRP A 5 -9.38 26.47 2.76
C TRP A 5 -10.81 25.95 2.72
N LYS A 6 -11.01 24.71 2.26
CA LYS A 6 -12.34 24.12 2.05
C LYS A 6 -12.50 22.83 2.83
N ARG A 7 -13.72 22.57 3.35
CA ARG A 7 -14.10 21.27 3.88
C ARG A 7 -14.54 20.35 2.75
N SER A 8 -14.20 19.10 2.85
CA SER A 8 -14.54 18.04 1.90
C SER A 8 -14.53 16.68 2.63
N ASN A 9 -14.47 15.59 1.91
CA ASN A 9 -14.38 14.24 2.45
C ASN A 9 -13.38 13.37 1.67
N LEU A 10 -13.10 12.16 2.18
CA LEU A 10 -12.13 11.27 1.56
C LEU A 10 -12.49 10.88 0.12
N LEU A 11 -13.77 10.69 -0.20
CA LEU A 11 -14.21 10.31 -1.54
C LEU A 11 -14.09 11.44 -2.56
N ASP A 12 -14.04 12.69 -2.11
CA ASP A 12 -13.84 13.86 -2.98
C ASP A 12 -12.37 14.05 -3.35
N ILE A 13 -11.45 13.58 -2.48
CA ILE A 13 -10.01 13.76 -2.71
C ILE A 13 -9.33 12.54 -3.33
N ALA A 14 -9.94 11.34 -3.25
CA ALA A 14 -9.35 10.12 -3.77
C ALA A 14 -10.39 9.08 -4.20
N ASN A 15 -10.00 8.24 -5.14
CA ASN A 15 -10.73 7.04 -5.51
C ASN A 15 -10.24 5.85 -4.68
N TYR A 16 -11.17 5.08 -4.13
CA TYR A 16 -10.94 3.86 -3.36
C TYR A 16 -11.39 2.66 -4.19
N LEU A 17 -10.47 2.11 -5.00
CA LEU A 17 -10.73 0.95 -5.85
C LEU A 17 -10.67 -0.33 -5.00
N ASN A 18 -11.79 -1.03 -4.86
CA ASN A 18 -11.82 -2.32 -4.18
C ASN A 18 -11.15 -3.40 -5.04
N GLY A 19 -10.31 -4.24 -4.43
CA GLY A 19 -9.66 -5.33 -5.13
C GLY A 19 -10.60 -6.47 -5.54
N LEU A 20 -10.03 -7.53 -6.10
CA LEU A 20 -10.74 -8.68 -6.65
C LEU A 20 -10.71 -9.89 -5.71
N ALA A 21 -11.73 -10.74 -5.84
CA ALA A 21 -11.73 -12.08 -5.26
C ALA A 21 -10.73 -12.97 -6.02
N MET A 22 -9.44 -12.87 -5.66
CA MET A 22 -8.31 -13.42 -6.42
C MET A 22 -8.35 -14.94 -6.61
N GLN A 23 -9.11 -15.66 -5.79
CA GLN A 23 -9.40 -17.10 -6.03
C GLN A 23 -10.08 -17.39 -7.38
N LYS A 24 -10.71 -16.38 -8.00
CA LYS A 24 -11.35 -16.47 -9.33
C LYS A 24 -10.39 -16.14 -10.48
N PHE A 25 -9.19 -15.68 -10.16
CA PHE A 25 -8.17 -15.21 -11.11
C PHE A 25 -6.86 -15.96 -10.92
N ARG A 26 -6.93 -17.29 -10.83
CA ARG A 26 -5.74 -18.14 -10.70
C ARG A 26 -4.90 -18.09 -11.98
N PRO A 27 -3.56 -18.23 -11.88
CA PRO A 27 -2.72 -18.36 -13.06
C PRO A 27 -3.14 -19.59 -13.88
N ALA A 28 -3.02 -19.50 -15.19
CA ALA A 28 -3.15 -20.65 -16.07
C ALA A 28 -1.95 -21.61 -15.93
N ASP A 29 -2.09 -22.84 -16.43
CA ASP A 29 -1.00 -23.80 -16.41
C ASP A 29 0.22 -23.24 -17.18
N GLY A 30 1.37 -23.19 -16.49
CA GLY A 30 2.61 -22.63 -17.04
C GLY A 30 2.71 -21.10 -17.03
N GLU A 31 1.68 -20.38 -16.52
CA GLU A 31 1.74 -18.93 -16.37
C GLU A 31 2.51 -18.54 -15.10
N ASN A 32 3.46 -17.61 -15.23
CA ASN A 32 4.12 -17.01 -14.08
C ASN A 32 3.14 -16.08 -13.34
N GLY A 33 2.59 -16.54 -12.22
CA GLY A 33 1.61 -15.78 -11.44
C GLY A 33 2.23 -14.57 -10.72
N LEU A 34 1.38 -13.56 -10.46
CA LEU A 34 1.70 -12.45 -9.55
C LEU A 34 1.32 -12.83 -8.12
N PRO A 35 2.12 -12.48 -7.11
CA PRO A 35 1.71 -12.62 -5.70
C PRO A 35 0.42 -11.83 -5.43
N VAL A 36 -0.43 -12.34 -4.58
CA VAL A 36 -1.65 -11.64 -4.15
C VAL A 36 -1.37 -10.83 -2.90
N LEU A 37 -1.56 -9.53 -2.98
CA LEU A 37 -1.52 -8.63 -1.83
C LEU A 37 -2.78 -8.79 -0.99
N LYS A 38 -2.66 -9.40 0.17
CA LYS A 38 -3.68 -9.50 1.22
C LYS A 38 -3.27 -8.66 2.43
N ILE A 39 -4.09 -8.70 3.47
CA ILE A 39 -3.82 -7.97 4.73
C ILE A 39 -2.51 -8.44 5.39
N LYS A 40 -2.20 -9.75 5.30
CA LYS A 40 -0.95 -10.34 5.82
C LYS A 40 0.27 -9.69 5.15
N GLU A 41 0.30 -9.71 3.82
CA GLU A 41 1.39 -9.16 3.01
C GLU A 41 1.53 -7.65 3.21
N LEU A 42 0.39 -6.92 3.27
CA LEU A 42 0.40 -5.48 3.52
C LEU A 42 1.02 -5.15 4.90
N ARG A 43 0.70 -5.93 5.93
CA ARG A 43 1.27 -5.76 7.27
C ARG A 43 2.75 -6.13 7.32
N GLN A 44 3.14 -7.16 6.59
CA GLN A 44 4.52 -7.63 6.50
C GLN A 44 5.39 -6.69 5.65
N GLY A 45 4.78 -5.93 4.73
CA GLY A 45 5.46 -5.04 3.78
C GLY A 45 6.09 -5.78 2.58
N SER A 46 5.86 -7.07 2.45
CA SER A 46 6.39 -7.92 1.37
C SER A 46 5.52 -9.14 1.11
N CYS A 47 5.59 -9.68 -0.11
CA CYS A 47 5.13 -11.03 -0.42
C CYS A 47 6.26 -12.04 -0.21
N ASP A 48 5.92 -13.28 0.08
CA ASP A 48 6.84 -14.39 0.26
C ASP A 48 6.37 -15.63 -0.51
N ALA A 49 7.13 -16.74 -0.41
CA ALA A 49 6.82 -18.00 -1.09
C ALA A 49 5.47 -18.63 -0.66
N SER A 50 4.90 -18.20 0.46
CA SER A 50 3.57 -18.65 0.92
C SER A 50 2.43 -17.78 0.40
N SER A 51 2.72 -16.67 -0.28
CA SER A 51 1.71 -15.79 -0.84
C SER A 51 0.99 -16.48 -1.99
N GLU A 52 -0.34 -16.41 -2.00
CA GLU A 52 -1.13 -16.94 -3.13
C GLU A 52 -0.76 -16.23 -4.42
N LEU A 53 -0.93 -16.92 -5.55
CA LEU A 53 -0.68 -16.35 -6.87
C LEU A 53 -2.01 -16.08 -7.62
N CYS A 54 -2.02 -15.01 -8.40
CA CYS A 54 -3.07 -14.69 -9.37
C CYS A 54 -2.48 -14.53 -10.78
N SER A 55 -3.33 -14.59 -11.78
CA SER A 55 -2.92 -14.35 -13.17
C SER A 55 -2.42 -12.91 -13.35
N PRO A 56 -1.32 -12.68 -14.07
CA PRO A 56 -0.88 -11.35 -14.47
C PRO A 56 -1.80 -10.68 -15.50
N SER A 57 -2.72 -11.46 -16.11
CA SER A 57 -3.68 -10.97 -17.11
C SER A 57 -4.92 -10.28 -16.50
N ILE A 58 -4.96 -10.03 -15.18
CA ILE A 58 -5.98 -9.18 -14.56
C ILE A 58 -5.86 -7.76 -15.09
N LYS A 59 -6.97 -6.98 -15.01
CA LYS A 59 -6.94 -5.58 -15.46
C LYS A 59 -5.87 -4.78 -14.71
N PRO A 60 -5.14 -3.87 -15.40
CA PRO A 60 -4.02 -3.12 -14.83
C PRO A 60 -4.36 -2.32 -13.57
N GLU A 61 -5.60 -1.87 -13.44
CA GLU A 61 -6.07 -1.13 -12.26
C GLU A 61 -5.97 -1.94 -10.96
N TYR A 62 -6.06 -3.29 -11.05
CA TYR A 62 -5.94 -4.21 -9.91
C TYR A 62 -4.52 -4.71 -9.67
N ILE A 63 -3.57 -4.28 -10.50
CA ILE A 63 -2.15 -4.53 -10.26
C ILE A 63 -1.61 -3.41 -9.36
N VAL A 64 -0.96 -3.82 -8.29
CA VAL A 64 -0.32 -2.93 -7.31
C VAL A 64 1.16 -2.85 -7.59
N HIS A 65 1.72 -1.66 -7.50
CA HIS A 65 3.12 -1.36 -7.70
C HIS A 65 3.73 -0.67 -6.47
N ASP A 66 5.06 -0.62 -6.44
CA ASP A 66 5.78 0.12 -5.40
C ASP A 66 5.33 1.60 -5.36
N GLY A 67 5.07 2.09 -4.17
CA GLY A 67 4.58 3.43 -3.90
C GLY A 67 3.06 3.59 -3.99
N ASP A 68 2.28 2.56 -4.30
CA ASP A 68 0.83 2.64 -4.23
C ASP A 68 0.34 2.76 -2.78
N VAL A 69 -0.68 3.58 -2.57
CA VAL A 69 -1.37 3.68 -1.27
C VAL A 69 -2.42 2.58 -1.17
N ILE A 70 -2.27 1.74 -0.16
CA ILE A 70 -3.18 0.61 0.09
C ILE A 70 -3.85 0.79 1.44
N PHE A 71 -5.17 0.58 1.46
CA PHE A 71 -5.97 0.63 2.66
C PHE A 71 -6.75 -0.67 2.87
N SER A 72 -6.47 -1.36 3.97
CA SER A 72 -7.26 -2.51 4.43
C SER A 72 -8.52 -2.03 5.14
N TRP A 73 -9.69 -2.37 4.60
CA TRP A 73 -10.99 -1.92 5.09
C TRP A 73 -11.76 -2.99 5.88
N SER A 74 -11.21 -4.19 6.00
CA SER A 74 -11.83 -5.30 6.74
C SER A 74 -10.79 -6.07 7.56
N GLY A 75 -11.24 -6.73 8.61
CA GLY A 75 -10.37 -7.44 9.55
C GLY A 75 -9.42 -6.47 10.26
N SER A 76 -8.13 -6.59 10.02
CA SER A 76 -7.16 -5.63 10.57
C SER A 76 -7.02 -4.44 9.63
N LEU A 77 -7.62 -3.31 10.02
CA LEU A 77 -7.53 -2.07 9.27
C LEU A 77 -6.13 -1.46 9.37
N LEU A 78 -5.55 -1.13 8.23
CA LEU A 78 -4.28 -0.39 8.14
C LEU A 78 -4.20 0.36 6.81
N VAL A 79 -3.42 1.43 6.81
CA VAL A 79 -3.09 2.21 5.61
C VAL A 79 -1.59 2.22 5.47
N ASP A 80 -1.05 1.87 4.31
CA ASP A 80 0.39 1.97 4.07
C ASP A 80 0.71 2.27 2.60
N LEU A 81 1.95 2.72 2.38
CA LEU A 81 2.60 2.81 1.08
C LEU A 81 3.21 1.45 0.76
N TRP A 82 2.66 0.76 -0.22
CA TRP A 82 3.20 -0.53 -0.62
C TRP A 82 4.56 -0.39 -1.27
N CYS A 83 5.54 -1.19 -0.84
CA CYS A 83 6.88 -1.23 -1.41
C CYS A 83 7.41 -2.67 -1.56
N GLY A 84 6.48 -3.64 -1.60
CA GLY A 84 6.80 -5.08 -1.66
C GLY A 84 6.85 -5.65 -3.09
N GLY A 85 6.86 -4.80 -4.12
CA GLY A 85 6.89 -5.23 -5.52
C GLY A 85 5.51 -5.33 -6.17
N THR A 86 5.48 -5.85 -7.39
CA THR A 86 4.25 -5.98 -8.17
C THR A 86 3.40 -7.14 -7.67
N CYS A 87 2.11 -6.90 -7.42
CA CYS A 87 1.17 -7.91 -6.93
C CYS A 87 -0.28 -7.63 -7.34
N GLY A 88 -1.16 -8.61 -7.19
CA GLY A 88 -2.60 -8.47 -7.43
C GLY A 88 -3.35 -8.00 -6.18
N LEU A 89 -4.25 -7.05 -6.31
CA LEU A 89 -5.02 -6.43 -5.23
C LEU A 89 -6.19 -7.30 -4.77
N ASN A 90 -6.13 -7.82 -3.54
CA ASN A 90 -7.19 -8.64 -2.96
C ASN A 90 -8.44 -7.82 -2.58
N GLN A 91 -9.62 -8.47 -2.61
CA GLN A 91 -10.94 -7.88 -2.34
C GLN A 91 -11.09 -7.19 -0.97
N HIS A 92 -10.22 -7.46 -0.01
CA HIS A 92 -10.26 -6.86 1.33
C HIS A 92 -9.42 -5.58 1.45
N LEU A 93 -8.87 -5.13 0.34
CA LEU A 93 -8.02 -3.95 0.25
C LEU A 93 -8.58 -2.96 -0.77
N PHE A 94 -8.37 -1.67 -0.50
CA PHE A 94 -8.51 -0.60 -1.48
C PHE A 94 -7.14 -0.17 -1.99
N LYS A 95 -7.01 0.01 -3.29
CA LYS A 95 -5.99 0.85 -3.90
C LYS A 95 -6.52 2.27 -3.94
N VAL A 96 -5.80 3.19 -3.30
CA VAL A 96 -6.22 4.59 -3.17
C VAL A 96 -5.43 5.43 -4.17
N THR A 97 -6.14 6.13 -5.05
CA THR A 97 -5.54 6.95 -6.11
C THR A 97 -6.23 8.31 -6.20
N SER A 98 -5.58 9.30 -6.77
CA SER A 98 -6.18 10.59 -7.09
C SER A 98 -5.54 11.17 -8.34
N GLU A 99 -6.35 11.78 -9.20
CA GLU A 99 -5.89 12.59 -10.33
C GLU A 99 -5.70 14.06 -9.96
N LYS A 100 -6.33 14.49 -8.85
CA LYS A 100 -6.38 15.90 -8.44
C LYS A 100 -5.39 16.26 -7.34
N TYR A 101 -5.05 15.30 -6.50
CA TYR A 101 -4.27 15.56 -5.29
C TYR A 101 -3.02 14.66 -5.24
N PRO A 102 -1.90 15.18 -4.70
CA PRO A 102 -0.67 14.41 -4.59
C PRO A 102 -0.81 13.25 -3.59
N LYS A 103 -0.01 12.21 -3.79
CA LYS A 103 -0.05 10.95 -3.04
C LYS A 103 0.03 11.15 -1.52
N TRP A 104 0.96 11.97 -1.05
CA TRP A 104 1.11 12.26 0.35
C TRP A 104 -0.18 12.82 0.99
N PHE A 105 -0.96 13.62 0.24
CA PHE A 105 -2.15 14.26 0.77
C PHE A 105 -3.27 13.26 1.07
N TYR A 106 -3.65 12.43 0.11
CA TYR A 106 -4.71 11.44 0.36
C TYR A 106 -4.24 10.28 1.25
N TYR A 107 -2.94 9.95 1.26
CA TYR A 107 -2.37 9.00 2.21
C TYR A 107 -2.54 9.50 3.65
N ILE A 108 -2.09 10.72 3.95
CA ILE A 108 -2.18 11.31 5.29
C ILE A 108 -3.63 11.38 5.77
N TRP A 109 -4.55 11.85 4.92
CA TRP A 109 -5.94 11.97 5.31
C TRP A 109 -6.60 10.61 5.55
N THR A 110 -6.29 9.59 4.74
CA THR A 110 -6.76 8.23 4.97
C THR A 110 -6.21 7.68 6.30
N ALA A 111 -4.92 7.88 6.55
CA ALA A 111 -4.25 7.46 7.79
C ALA A 111 -4.78 8.23 9.02
N HIS A 112 -5.09 9.52 8.88
CA HIS A 112 -5.68 10.34 9.96
C HIS A 112 -7.00 9.76 10.48
N HIS A 113 -7.83 9.24 9.59
CA HIS A 113 -9.12 8.64 9.96
C HIS A 113 -9.04 7.19 10.41
N LEU A 114 -7.86 6.55 10.34
CA LEU A 114 -7.71 5.12 10.62
C LEU A 114 -8.19 4.72 12.02
N ALA A 115 -7.86 5.49 13.06
CA ALA A 115 -8.29 5.21 14.43
C ALA A 115 -9.83 5.23 14.57
N ARG A 116 -10.50 6.19 13.92
CA ARG A 116 -11.96 6.26 13.85
C ARG A 116 -12.54 5.04 13.13
N PHE A 117 -11.95 4.64 12.02
CA PHE A 117 -12.41 3.47 11.25
C PHE A 117 -12.24 2.17 12.05
N ILE A 118 -11.15 2.01 12.79
CA ILE A 118 -10.93 0.88 13.71
C ILE A 118 -12.02 0.83 14.78
N ALA A 119 -12.35 1.96 15.39
CA ALA A 119 -13.41 2.03 16.40
C ALA A 119 -14.79 1.63 15.82
N ILE A 120 -15.13 2.14 14.62
CA ILE A 120 -16.39 1.77 13.91
C ILE A 120 -16.42 0.27 13.56
N ALA A 121 -15.30 -0.29 13.11
CA ALA A 121 -15.22 -1.71 12.78
C ALA A 121 -15.35 -2.60 14.02
N ALA A 122 -14.78 -2.20 15.15
CA ALA A 122 -14.88 -2.91 16.44
C ALA A 122 -16.31 -2.92 16.99
N ASP A 123 -17.05 -1.81 16.88
CA ASP A 123 -18.43 -1.69 17.37
C ASP A 123 -19.43 -2.56 16.56
N LYS A 124 -19.11 -2.85 15.31
CA LYS A 124 -19.95 -3.66 14.40
C LYS A 124 -19.58 -5.15 14.35
N ALA A 125 -18.69 -5.62 15.20
CA ALA A 125 -18.12 -6.95 15.12
C ALA A 125 -19.04 -8.04 15.64
N THR A 126 -19.87 -8.61 14.75
CA THR A 126 -20.44 -9.95 14.96
C THR A 126 -19.65 -11.05 14.24
N THR A 127 -18.82 -10.74 13.22
CA THR A 127 -18.01 -11.75 12.51
C THR A 127 -16.69 -11.24 11.96
N MET A 128 -16.65 -10.21 11.14
CA MET A 128 -15.44 -9.54 10.65
C MET A 128 -15.73 -8.05 10.61
N GLY A 129 -15.11 -7.29 11.51
CA GLY A 129 -15.23 -5.84 11.52
C GLY A 129 -14.82 -5.28 10.15
N HIS A 130 -15.71 -4.53 9.52
CA HIS A 130 -15.44 -3.84 8.26
C HIS A 130 -16.08 -2.47 8.26
N ILE A 131 -15.51 -1.54 7.51
CA ILE A 131 -16.09 -0.22 7.29
C ILE A 131 -16.85 -0.21 5.96
N LYS A 132 -18.00 0.46 5.95
CA LYS A 132 -18.73 0.71 4.71
C LYS A 132 -18.18 1.94 3.99
N ARG A 133 -18.35 2.01 2.68
CA ARG A 133 -17.94 3.16 1.85
C ARG A 133 -18.55 4.49 2.33
N GLU A 134 -19.73 4.45 2.95
CA GLU A 134 -20.38 5.61 3.57
C GLU A 134 -19.53 6.27 4.67
N GLU A 135 -18.70 5.50 5.38
CA GLU A 135 -17.82 6.04 6.43
C GLU A 135 -16.65 6.87 5.84
N LEU A 136 -16.23 6.55 4.58
CA LEU A 136 -15.27 7.37 3.84
C LEU A 136 -15.90 8.72 3.45
N ALA A 137 -17.18 8.73 3.05
CA ALA A 137 -17.92 9.96 2.74
C ALA A 137 -18.13 10.87 3.96
N LYS A 138 -18.18 10.28 5.17
CA LYS A 138 -18.31 11.02 6.44
C LYS A 138 -16.96 11.44 7.03
N ALA A 139 -15.86 11.03 6.44
CA ALA A 139 -14.51 11.34 6.90
C ALA A 139 -14.10 12.73 6.37
N GLU A 140 -14.22 13.74 7.22
CA GLU A 140 -13.97 15.14 6.86
C GLU A 140 -12.50 15.36 6.51
N VAL A 141 -12.27 16.07 5.42
CA VAL A 141 -10.96 16.48 4.93
C VAL A 141 -10.93 17.99 4.80
N VAL A 142 -9.84 18.61 5.18
CA VAL A 142 -9.61 20.04 4.93
C VAL A 142 -8.63 20.18 3.77
N ILE A 143 -9.09 20.83 2.70
CA ILE A 143 -8.31 21.08 1.49
C ILE A 143 -7.73 22.49 1.57
N PRO A 144 -6.38 22.64 1.60
CA PRO A 144 -5.73 23.95 1.53
C PRO A 144 -6.03 24.68 0.22
N ASP A 145 -5.88 26.00 0.23
CA ASP A 145 -5.80 26.76 -1.02
C ASP A 145 -4.56 26.33 -1.84
N THR A 146 -4.53 26.72 -3.12
CA THR A 146 -3.48 26.28 -4.06
C THR A 146 -2.07 26.65 -3.57
N ALA A 147 -1.87 27.89 -3.10
CA ALA A 147 -0.55 28.34 -2.64
C ALA A 147 -0.08 27.56 -1.41
N SER A 148 -0.99 27.31 -0.46
CA SER A 148 -0.69 26.49 0.72
C SER A 148 -0.42 25.03 0.33
N MET A 149 -1.18 24.46 -0.61
CA MET A 149 -0.97 23.09 -1.10
C MET A 149 0.41 22.94 -1.76
N GLU A 150 0.82 23.90 -2.58
CA GLU A 150 2.14 23.91 -3.22
C GLU A 150 3.28 24.03 -2.19
N ARG A 151 3.14 24.95 -1.24
CA ARG A 151 4.14 25.14 -0.17
C ARG A 151 4.28 23.90 0.72
N ILE A 152 3.18 23.31 1.14
CA ILE A 152 3.18 22.07 1.93
C ILE A 152 3.73 20.92 1.08
N GLY A 153 3.32 20.83 -0.18
CA GLY A 153 3.78 19.81 -1.12
C GLY A 153 5.29 19.86 -1.35
N GLY A 154 5.88 21.05 -1.44
CA GLY A 154 7.33 21.23 -1.56
C GLY A 154 8.11 20.62 -0.40
N ILE A 155 7.50 20.50 0.78
CA ILE A 155 8.09 19.84 1.97
C ILE A 155 7.73 18.35 2.01
N MET A 156 6.47 18.02 1.80
CA MET A 156 5.94 16.67 2.01
C MET A 156 6.35 15.71 0.90
N GLN A 157 6.32 16.14 -0.36
CA GLN A 157 6.60 15.26 -1.49
C GLN A 157 7.99 14.61 -1.41
N PRO A 158 9.11 15.38 -1.19
CA PRO A 158 10.43 14.78 -1.06
C PRO A 158 10.54 13.79 0.10
N ILE A 159 9.85 14.02 1.21
CA ILE A 159 9.85 13.12 2.37
C ILE A 159 9.21 11.78 1.98
N TYR A 160 8.04 11.80 1.33
CA TYR A 160 7.35 10.58 0.92
C TYR A 160 8.09 9.84 -0.19
N ASP A 161 8.70 10.55 -1.13
CA ASP A 161 9.55 9.95 -2.17
C ASP A 161 10.76 9.24 -1.55
N LEU A 162 11.39 9.85 -0.54
CA LEU A 162 12.50 9.25 0.19
C LEU A 162 12.06 8.01 0.99
N ILE A 163 10.90 8.06 1.65
CA ILE A 163 10.34 6.90 2.37
C ILE A 163 10.14 5.72 1.40
N ILE A 164 9.54 5.96 0.23
CA ILE A 164 9.30 4.94 -0.78
C ILE A 164 10.64 4.38 -1.30
N SER A 165 11.57 5.27 -1.67
CA SER A 165 12.90 4.89 -2.18
C SER A 165 13.65 4.01 -1.18
N ASN A 166 13.74 4.44 0.09
CA ASN A 166 14.43 3.70 1.13
C ASN A 166 13.79 2.33 1.41
N ARG A 167 12.45 2.23 1.38
CA ARG A 167 11.76 0.94 1.55
C ARG A 167 12.07 -0.03 0.40
N ILE A 168 12.09 0.48 -0.84
CA ILE A 168 12.44 -0.31 -2.03
C ILE A 168 13.89 -0.79 -1.95
N GLU A 169 14.80 0.12 -1.58
CA GLU A 169 16.22 -0.21 -1.42
C GLU A 169 16.44 -1.25 -0.32
N ASN A 170 15.84 -1.08 0.85
CA ASN A 170 15.90 -2.04 1.95
C ASN A 170 15.41 -3.44 1.52
N ARG A 171 14.34 -3.53 0.73
CA ARG A 171 13.87 -4.80 0.17
C ARG A 171 14.93 -5.44 -0.74
N LYS A 172 15.54 -4.64 -1.64
CA LYS A 172 16.60 -5.13 -2.54
C LYS A 172 17.81 -5.62 -1.75
N LEU A 173 18.27 -4.83 -0.78
CA LEU A 173 19.40 -5.20 0.09
C LEU A 173 19.12 -6.47 0.90
N SER A 174 17.90 -6.61 1.41
CA SER A 174 17.48 -7.85 2.09
C SER A 174 17.54 -9.07 1.15
N THR A 175 17.07 -8.93 -0.08
CA THR A 175 17.15 -10.00 -1.09
C THR A 175 18.61 -10.36 -1.41
N VAL A 176 19.47 -9.37 -1.57
CA VAL A 176 20.92 -9.59 -1.81
C VAL A 176 21.56 -10.31 -0.63
N ARG A 177 21.32 -9.83 0.60
CA ARG A 177 21.83 -10.49 1.81
C ARG A 177 21.38 -11.96 1.88
N ASP A 178 20.08 -12.21 1.72
CA ASP A 178 19.51 -13.55 1.87
C ASP A 178 19.96 -14.52 0.76
N THR A 179 20.39 -13.98 -0.39
CA THR A 179 20.97 -14.76 -1.49
C THR A 179 22.46 -15.04 -1.26
N ILE A 180 23.23 -14.06 -0.79
CA ILE A 180 24.69 -14.16 -0.68
C ILE A 180 25.11 -14.87 0.61
N LEU A 181 24.43 -14.62 1.74
CA LEU A 181 24.83 -15.13 3.04
C LEU A 181 24.93 -16.66 3.07
N PRO A 182 24.00 -17.47 2.54
CA PRO A 182 24.15 -18.92 2.50
C PRO A 182 25.34 -19.38 1.65
N GLN A 183 25.65 -18.66 0.56
CA GLN A 183 26.78 -18.99 -0.31
C GLN A 183 28.13 -18.69 0.33
N LEU A 184 28.21 -17.62 1.12
CA LEU A 184 29.39 -17.31 1.94
C LEU A 184 29.58 -18.35 3.03
N MET A 185 28.52 -18.71 3.74
CA MET A 185 28.57 -19.68 4.85
C MET A 185 28.91 -21.11 4.38
N SER A 186 28.52 -21.46 3.15
CA SER A 186 28.85 -22.77 2.55
C SER A 186 30.23 -22.82 1.89
N GLY A 187 30.93 -21.67 1.78
CA GLY A 187 32.18 -21.55 1.03
C GLY A 187 32.01 -21.60 -0.49
N ALA A 188 30.79 -21.50 -0.99
CA ALA A 188 30.53 -21.43 -2.44
C ALA A 188 31.06 -20.15 -3.07
N ILE A 189 31.15 -19.06 -2.27
CA ILE A 189 31.85 -17.84 -2.63
C ILE A 189 33.13 -17.77 -1.82
N ASP A 190 34.28 -17.79 -2.51
CA ASP A 190 35.59 -17.59 -1.90
C ASP A 190 35.83 -16.08 -1.68
N VAL A 191 36.19 -15.72 -0.47
CA VAL A 191 36.48 -14.34 -0.07
C VAL A 191 37.92 -14.16 0.41
N SER A 192 38.78 -15.16 0.20
CA SER A 192 40.18 -15.20 0.70
C SER A 192 41.01 -14.03 0.17
N ASP A 193 40.68 -13.50 -1.02
CA ASP A 193 41.40 -12.42 -1.69
C ASP A 193 40.82 -11.01 -1.41
N ILE A 194 39.76 -10.91 -0.58
CA ILE A 194 39.16 -9.61 -0.25
C ILE A 194 39.95 -8.98 0.90
N GLN A 195 40.69 -7.91 0.59
CA GLN A 195 41.29 -7.05 1.62
C GLN A 195 40.21 -6.15 2.23
N LEU A 196 40.01 -6.22 3.53
CA LEU A 196 39.13 -5.35 4.34
C LEU A 196 39.83 -4.06 4.70
#